data_0a582efe85d035449e89e15d77cc665a
#
_entry.id   0a582efe85d035449e89e15d77cc665a
#
_cell.length_a   1.000
_cell.length_b   1.000
_cell.length_c   1.000
_cell.angle_alpha   90.00
_cell.angle_beta   90.00
_cell.angle_gamma   90.00
#
_symmetry.space_group_name_H-M   'P 1'
#
loop_
_entity.id
_entity.type
_entity.pdbx_description
1 polymer ?
#
loop_
_entity_poly.entity_id
_entity_poly.type
_entity_poly.pdbx_seq_one_letter_code
_entity_poly.pdbx_strand_id
1 'polypeptide(L)'
;NNGLDASAQVSGSMAGQEMTADTGSYTSFQKMEDAQIARDQGIYRDTQARIAELNSRKGIRLGSYALAKAQCWLDVSFHEYTRNDRGGFPRASLAQAQGILDQLEAGQNPDVSETPLVNDARRLRDDLWARHDRLRQDTEGMQCAAQRLACAEVELVHAGNEIRQGGWRHASPYIQIAEDLTEEAEKLALQCKPKQVVAASVEKPAVPTPVIEAPAMPQLDVRFRFDRSGVVDILPEDRRKLMDFAEELKGKGPNEHQILKLMGHTDRLGNRAYNERLSMRRAVTVRDELQRLGVRLPMEVRAMGATEDFSQGCHQAHAGAEKTVQCLQPDRRVSVELHSASTETVAEQ
;
A
#
# COMPACT_ATOMS: atom_id res chain seq x y z
N ASN A 1 -35.78 39.03 -73.71
CA ASN A 1 -36.43 38.08 -72.84
C ASN A 1 -35.43 37.49 -71.84
N ASN A 2 -35.41 38.22 -70.80
CA ASN A 2 -35.26 37.80 -69.41
C ASN A 2 -34.16 36.83 -69.05
N GLY A 3 -33.04 37.41 -68.66
CA GLY A 3 -32.07 36.91 -67.77
C GLY A 3 -32.28 37.51 -66.38
N LEU A 4 -32.14 36.72 -65.35
CA LEU A 4 -32.00 37.20 -64.00
C LEU A 4 -30.75 36.62 -63.41
N ASP A 5 -29.77 37.49 -63.37
CA ASP A 5 -28.60 37.36 -62.54
C ASP A 5 -29.01 37.66 -61.06
N ALA A 6 -28.66 36.78 -60.14
CA ALA A 6 -28.71 37.09 -58.72
C ALA A 6 -27.57 36.34 -58.00
N SER A 7 -26.41 36.93 -58.09
CA SER A 7 -25.30 36.63 -57.17
C SER A 7 -25.52 37.35 -55.86
N ALA A 8 -26.06 36.68 -54.87
CA ALA A 8 -26.09 37.18 -53.51
C ALA A 8 -24.82 36.71 -52.78
N GLN A 9 -23.89 37.62 -52.59
CA GLN A 9 -22.80 37.47 -51.65
C GLN A 9 -23.35 37.57 -50.24
N VAL A 10 -23.33 36.45 -49.55
CA VAL A 10 -23.56 36.45 -48.09
C VAL A 10 -22.18 36.54 -47.40
N SER A 11 -21.83 37.77 -47.05
CA SER A 11 -20.75 38.06 -46.11
C SER A 11 -21.24 37.74 -44.69
N GLY A 12 -21.14 36.51 -44.28
CA GLY A 12 -21.32 36.12 -42.90
C GLY A 12 -20.02 36.29 -42.16
N SER A 13 -19.85 37.41 -41.50
CA SER A 13 -18.83 37.59 -40.46
C SER A 13 -19.15 36.62 -39.31
N MET A 14 -18.46 35.51 -39.28
CA MET A 14 -18.36 34.68 -38.07
C MET A 14 -17.44 35.42 -37.10
N ALA A 15 -18.02 36.29 -36.29
CA ALA A 15 -17.38 36.72 -35.05
C ALA A 15 -17.12 35.48 -34.21
N GLY A 16 -15.84 35.09 -34.15
CA GLY A 16 -15.39 34.06 -33.24
C GLY A 16 -15.76 34.48 -31.83
N GLN A 17 -16.71 33.78 -31.21
CA GLN A 17 -16.82 33.79 -29.80
C GLN A 17 -15.53 33.14 -29.26
N GLU A 18 -14.60 33.98 -28.81
CA GLU A 18 -13.55 33.53 -27.89
C GLU A 18 -14.27 32.95 -26.65
N MET A 19 -14.29 31.64 -26.59
CA MET A 19 -14.58 30.97 -25.34
C MET A 19 -13.48 31.40 -24.37
N THR A 20 -13.82 32.35 -23.52
CA THR A 20 -13.01 32.60 -22.32
C THR A 20 -12.98 31.31 -21.53
N ALA A 21 -11.91 30.54 -21.69
CA ALA A 21 -11.65 29.38 -20.89
C ALA A 21 -11.57 29.84 -19.42
N ASP A 22 -12.42 29.27 -18.61
CA ASP A 22 -12.33 29.37 -17.16
C ASP A 22 -10.94 28.86 -16.75
N THR A 23 -10.03 29.79 -16.45
CA THR A 23 -8.60 29.54 -16.26
C THR A 23 -8.28 28.91 -14.91
N GLY A 24 -9.27 28.33 -14.21
CA GLY A 24 -9.11 27.85 -12.86
C GLY A 24 -8.68 26.40 -12.67
N SER A 25 -8.68 25.55 -13.70
CA SER A 25 -8.67 24.09 -13.40
C SER A 25 -7.99 23.18 -14.41
N TYR A 26 -7.41 23.66 -15.51
CA TYR A 26 -6.88 22.76 -16.55
C TYR A 26 -5.38 22.90 -16.72
N THR A 27 -4.73 21.75 -17.00
CA THR A 27 -3.35 21.68 -17.46
C THR A 27 -3.18 22.62 -18.64
N SER A 28 -2.36 23.64 -18.47
CA SER A 28 -2.00 24.54 -19.54
C SER A 28 -0.98 23.86 -20.46
N PHE A 29 -1.36 23.55 -21.68
CA PHE A 29 -0.45 23.05 -22.72
C PHE A 29 0.45 24.15 -23.30
N GLN A 30 0.62 25.27 -22.62
CA GLN A 30 1.55 26.29 -23.05
C GLN A 30 2.98 25.73 -23.05
N LYS A 31 3.66 25.91 -24.17
CA LYS A 31 5.09 25.58 -24.26
C LYS A 31 5.86 26.52 -23.33
N MET A 32 6.50 25.94 -22.32
CA MET A 32 7.38 26.69 -21.44
C MET A 32 8.71 26.95 -22.13
N GLU A 33 9.28 28.11 -21.84
CA GLU A 33 10.65 28.40 -22.26
C GLU A 33 11.65 27.56 -21.45
N ASP A 34 12.73 27.11 -22.07
CA ASP A 34 13.75 26.28 -21.43
C ASP A 34 14.33 26.96 -20.18
N ALA A 35 14.44 28.30 -20.21
CA ALA A 35 14.88 29.07 -19.05
C ALA A 35 13.90 29.00 -17.86
N GLN A 36 12.60 28.92 -18.12
CA GLN A 36 11.61 28.74 -17.06
C GLN A 36 11.67 27.32 -16.47
N ILE A 37 11.80 26.31 -17.32
CA ILE A 37 11.97 24.91 -16.90
C ILE A 37 13.21 24.77 -16.03
N ALA A 38 14.34 25.37 -16.43
CA ALA A 38 15.57 25.33 -15.67
C ALA A 38 15.44 25.98 -14.27
N ARG A 39 14.71 27.12 -14.19
CA ARG A 39 14.41 27.79 -12.91
C ARG A 39 13.57 26.91 -11.99
N ASP A 40 12.49 26.35 -12.54
CA ASP A 40 11.58 25.51 -11.76
C ASP A 40 12.28 24.25 -11.24
N GLN A 41 13.07 23.58 -12.10
CA GLN A 41 13.90 22.44 -11.67
C GLN A 41 14.94 22.82 -10.62
N GLY A 42 15.47 24.06 -10.67
CA GLY A 42 16.32 24.61 -9.63
C GLY A 42 15.61 24.64 -8.27
N ILE A 43 14.40 25.17 -8.22
CA ILE A 43 13.59 25.25 -6.99
C ILE A 43 13.32 23.86 -6.40
N TYR A 44 12.98 22.86 -7.22
CA TYR A 44 12.77 21.49 -6.74
C TYR A 44 14.05 20.88 -6.18
N ARG A 45 15.19 21.04 -6.85
CA ARG A 45 16.50 20.57 -6.37
C ARG A 45 16.91 21.22 -5.05
N ASP A 46 16.72 22.53 -4.95
CA ASP A 46 17.07 23.28 -3.75
C ASP A 46 16.18 22.86 -2.57
N THR A 47 14.88 22.67 -2.81
CA THR A 47 13.95 22.18 -1.78
C THR A 47 14.34 20.77 -1.33
N GLN A 48 14.69 19.88 -2.25
CA GLN A 48 15.17 18.53 -1.91
C GLN A 48 16.49 18.56 -1.14
N ALA A 49 17.41 19.48 -1.47
CA ALA A 49 18.65 19.66 -0.75
C ALA A 49 18.43 20.11 0.71
N ARG A 50 17.46 21.00 0.94
CA ARG A 50 17.05 21.42 2.30
C ARG A 50 16.54 20.24 3.12
N ILE A 51 15.72 19.35 2.53
CA ILE A 51 15.25 18.12 3.19
C ILE A 51 16.43 17.22 3.55
N ALA A 52 17.36 17.02 2.61
CA ALA A 52 18.53 16.19 2.85
C ALA A 52 19.43 16.75 3.96
N GLU A 53 19.62 18.07 4.02
CA GLU A 53 20.36 18.74 5.08
C GLU A 53 19.69 18.54 6.44
N LEU A 54 18.39 18.79 6.55
CA LEU A 54 17.64 18.58 7.78
C LEU A 54 17.68 17.12 8.24
N ASN A 55 17.55 16.16 7.31
CA ASN A 55 17.64 14.73 7.61
C ASN A 55 19.02 14.32 8.14
N SER A 56 20.08 15.05 7.80
CA SER A 56 21.43 14.83 8.30
C SER A 56 21.65 15.38 9.71
N ARG A 57 20.83 16.32 10.16
CA ARG A 57 20.95 16.95 11.48
C ARG A 57 20.56 15.99 12.60
N LYS A 58 21.24 16.12 13.74
CA LYS A 58 20.93 15.31 14.93
C LYS A 58 19.55 15.68 15.47
N GLY A 59 18.67 14.68 15.58
CA GLY A 59 17.31 14.86 16.10
C GLY A 59 16.21 15.13 15.03
N ILE A 60 16.60 15.47 13.78
CA ILE A 60 15.66 15.61 12.67
C ILE A 60 15.93 14.46 11.71
N ARG A 61 14.89 13.69 11.40
CA ARG A 61 14.98 12.51 10.54
C ARG A 61 13.82 12.49 9.54
N LEU A 62 14.07 11.95 8.35
CA LEU A 62 13.03 11.73 7.34
C LEU A 62 11.89 10.80 7.86
N GLY A 63 12.17 9.98 8.85
CA GLY A 63 11.16 9.21 9.57
C GLY A 63 10.29 10.02 10.53
N SER A 64 10.64 11.30 10.83
CA SER A 64 9.77 12.17 11.62
C SER A 64 8.56 12.63 10.79
N TYR A 65 7.43 12.82 11.44
CA TYR A 65 6.17 13.13 10.76
C TYR A 65 6.24 14.43 9.95
N ALA A 66 6.81 15.50 10.51
CA ALA A 66 6.89 16.79 9.84
C ALA A 66 7.83 16.76 8.61
N LEU A 67 9.06 16.22 8.76
CA LEU A 67 9.99 16.19 7.63
C LEU A 67 9.51 15.22 6.54
N ALA A 68 8.93 14.08 6.92
CA ALA A 68 8.30 13.15 5.98
C ALA A 68 7.17 13.83 5.20
N LYS A 69 6.33 14.61 5.88
CA LYS A 69 5.22 15.31 5.23
C LYS A 69 5.71 16.38 4.24
N ALA A 70 6.79 17.08 4.57
CA ALA A 70 7.44 17.99 3.63
C ALA A 70 7.96 17.25 2.37
N GLN A 71 8.58 16.09 2.55
CA GLN A 71 9.02 15.26 1.42
C GLN A 71 7.83 14.82 0.56
N CYS A 72 6.75 14.30 1.16
CA CYS A 72 5.60 13.82 0.40
C CYS A 72 4.91 14.96 -0.38
N TRP A 73 4.82 16.16 0.20
CA TRP A 73 4.33 17.35 -0.52
C TRP A 73 5.23 17.73 -1.70
N LEU A 74 6.57 17.65 -1.53
CA LEU A 74 7.51 17.89 -2.62
C LEU A 74 7.34 16.85 -3.73
N ASP A 75 7.17 15.58 -3.37
CA ASP A 75 7.06 14.47 -4.30
C ASP A 75 5.80 14.59 -5.19
N VAL A 76 4.62 14.85 -4.61
CA VAL A 76 3.39 15.03 -5.38
C VAL A 76 3.43 16.31 -6.22
N SER A 77 4.06 17.37 -5.72
CA SER A 77 4.28 18.60 -6.49
C SER A 77 5.14 18.33 -7.74
N PHE A 78 6.27 17.67 -7.56
CA PHE A 78 7.19 17.35 -8.65
C PHE A 78 6.58 16.36 -9.64
N HIS A 79 5.83 15.38 -9.14
CA HIS A 79 5.12 14.40 -9.96
C HIS A 79 4.16 15.11 -10.94
N GLU A 80 3.30 15.98 -10.45
CA GLU A 80 2.35 16.71 -11.28
C GLU A 80 3.03 17.72 -12.22
N TYR A 81 4.08 18.40 -11.72
CA TYR A 81 4.89 19.27 -12.57
C TYR A 81 5.48 18.52 -13.76
N THR A 82 6.03 17.32 -13.54
CA THR A 82 6.63 16.50 -14.63
C THR A 82 5.59 15.92 -15.58
N ARG A 83 4.35 15.76 -15.13
CA ARG A 83 3.20 15.40 -15.98
C ARG A 83 2.63 16.58 -16.79
N ASN A 84 3.31 17.73 -16.73
CA ASN A 84 2.91 18.96 -17.37
C ASN A 84 1.66 19.62 -16.76
N ASP A 85 1.33 19.35 -15.52
CA ASP A 85 0.35 20.17 -14.80
C ASP A 85 0.95 21.55 -14.53
N ARG A 86 0.34 22.58 -15.11
CA ARG A 86 0.68 23.99 -14.92
C ARG A 86 -0.37 24.73 -14.09
N GLY A 87 -1.28 23.97 -13.48
CA GLY A 87 -2.29 24.46 -12.58
C GLY A 87 -1.76 24.92 -11.23
N GLY A 88 -2.66 25.16 -10.31
CA GLY A 88 -2.33 25.61 -8.95
C GLY A 88 -1.74 24.53 -8.05
N PHE A 89 -2.05 23.25 -8.32
CA PHE A 89 -1.70 22.14 -7.41
C PHE A 89 -0.19 21.96 -7.20
N PRO A 90 0.68 21.91 -8.24
CA PRO A 90 2.13 21.78 -8.02
C PRO A 90 2.69 22.90 -7.17
N ARG A 91 2.28 24.16 -7.41
CA ARG A 91 2.75 25.32 -6.64
C ARG A 91 2.26 25.29 -5.20
N ALA A 92 0.99 24.96 -5.00
CA ALA A 92 0.40 24.92 -3.66
C ALA A 92 1.02 23.78 -2.83
N SER A 93 1.27 22.62 -3.43
CA SER A 93 1.95 21.49 -2.77
C SER A 93 3.41 21.82 -2.45
N LEU A 94 4.13 22.44 -3.37
CA LEU A 94 5.50 22.92 -3.12
C LEU A 94 5.55 23.92 -1.96
N ALA A 95 4.58 24.86 -1.91
CA ALA A 95 4.50 25.83 -0.82
C ALA A 95 4.26 25.15 0.54
N GLN A 96 3.48 24.06 0.61
CA GLN A 96 3.34 23.28 1.85
C GLN A 96 4.68 22.66 2.27
N ALA A 97 5.42 22.04 1.34
CA ALA A 97 6.75 21.51 1.63
C ALA A 97 7.68 22.59 2.19
N GLN A 98 7.78 23.71 1.49
CA GLN A 98 8.67 24.82 1.87
C GLN A 98 8.28 25.44 3.22
N GLY A 99 6.99 25.65 3.48
CA GLY A 99 6.51 26.20 4.75
C GLY A 99 6.82 25.30 5.96
N ILE A 100 6.79 23.98 5.80
CA ILE A 100 7.24 23.05 6.84
C ILE A 100 8.75 23.14 7.04
N LEU A 101 9.52 23.20 5.94
CA LEU A 101 10.98 23.30 6.00
C LEU A 101 11.44 24.61 6.67
N ASP A 102 10.81 25.73 6.35
CA ASP A 102 11.11 27.04 6.96
C ASP A 102 11.00 26.98 8.49
N GLN A 103 9.95 26.34 9.00
CA GLN A 103 9.74 26.17 10.44
C GLN A 103 10.79 25.22 11.06
N LEU A 104 11.09 24.10 10.41
CA LEU A 104 12.08 23.14 10.90
C LEU A 104 13.49 23.75 10.91
N GLU A 105 13.85 24.54 9.90
CA GLU A 105 15.14 25.26 9.83
C GLU A 105 15.28 26.34 10.89
N ALA A 106 14.16 26.99 11.25
CA ALA A 106 14.08 27.92 12.35
C ALA A 106 14.12 27.24 13.74
N GLY A 107 14.26 25.91 13.79
CA GLY A 107 14.26 25.14 15.03
C GLY A 107 12.90 24.99 15.69
N GLN A 108 11.83 25.25 14.95
CA GLN A 108 10.46 25.09 15.43
C GLN A 108 10.00 23.64 15.21
N ASN A 109 8.94 23.25 15.92
CA ASN A 109 8.26 21.97 15.71
C ASN A 109 6.88 22.25 15.08
N PRO A 110 6.79 22.24 13.73
CA PRO A 110 5.54 22.56 13.06
C PRO A 110 4.44 21.55 13.38
N ASP A 111 3.25 22.05 13.67
CA ASP A 111 2.05 21.21 13.73
C ASP A 111 1.58 20.92 12.29
N VAL A 112 1.77 19.69 11.86
CA VAL A 112 1.36 19.19 10.55
C VAL A 112 0.27 18.13 10.66
N SER A 113 -0.46 18.10 11.77
CA SER A 113 -1.54 17.14 12.01
C SER A 113 -2.71 17.33 11.04
N GLU A 114 -2.98 18.58 10.65
CA GLU A 114 -3.91 18.86 9.58
C GLU A 114 -3.21 18.82 8.22
N THR A 115 -3.89 18.22 7.24
CA THR A 115 -3.43 18.16 5.86
C THR A 115 -4.35 19.03 5.00
N PRO A 116 -3.89 20.20 4.55
CA PRO A 116 -4.75 21.14 3.83
C PRO A 116 -5.14 20.60 2.46
N LEU A 117 -6.40 20.79 2.07
CA LEU A 117 -6.91 20.45 0.76
C LEU A 117 -6.50 21.54 -0.25
N VAL A 118 -5.21 21.55 -0.59
CA VAL A 118 -4.64 22.57 -1.48
C VAL A 118 -5.30 22.53 -2.87
N ASN A 119 -5.35 23.71 -3.52
CA ASN A 119 -5.94 23.87 -4.85
C ASN A 119 -7.39 23.36 -4.94
N ASP A 120 -8.19 23.56 -3.89
CA ASP A 120 -9.57 23.09 -3.76
C ASP A 120 -9.73 21.57 -4.03
N ALA A 121 -8.73 20.77 -3.67
CA ALA A 121 -8.82 19.32 -3.76
C ALA A 121 -10.04 18.80 -2.99
N ARG A 122 -10.75 17.85 -3.56
CA ARG A 122 -11.92 17.26 -2.90
C ARG A 122 -11.48 16.33 -1.77
N ARG A 123 -12.14 16.45 -0.63
CA ARG A 123 -11.97 15.45 0.43
C ARG A 123 -12.61 14.14 -0.01
N LEU A 124 -11.80 13.10 -0.11
CA LEU A 124 -12.19 11.76 -0.49
C LEU A 124 -11.87 10.78 0.64
N ARG A 125 -12.59 9.65 0.71
CA ARG A 125 -12.28 8.54 1.61
C ARG A 125 -12.22 8.97 3.09
N ASP A 126 -13.34 9.46 3.61
CA ASP A 126 -13.45 9.83 5.04
C ASP A 126 -13.12 8.66 5.99
N ASP A 127 -13.29 7.43 5.53
CA ASP A 127 -12.87 6.22 6.23
C ASP A 127 -11.34 6.17 6.44
N LEU A 128 -10.54 6.53 5.43
CA LEU A 128 -9.08 6.61 5.55
C LEU A 128 -8.67 7.77 6.46
N TRP A 129 -9.29 8.94 6.32
CA TRP A 129 -9.03 10.07 7.22
C TRP A 129 -9.29 9.71 8.68
N ALA A 130 -10.37 8.97 8.97
CA ALA A 130 -10.64 8.49 10.32
C ALA A 130 -9.60 7.47 10.83
N ARG A 131 -9.02 6.65 9.95
CA ARG A 131 -7.89 5.75 10.28
C ARG A 131 -6.63 6.57 10.58
N HIS A 132 -6.34 7.61 9.80
CA HIS A 132 -5.21 8.51 10.02
C HIS A 132 -5.32 9.23 11.37
N ASP A 133 -6.52 9.71 11.73
CA ASP A 133 -6.76 10.34 13.03
C ASP A 133 -6.44 9.39 14.19
N ARG A 134 -6.84 8.13 14.09
CA ARG A 134 -6.51 7.11 15.11
C ARG A 134 -5.01 6.84 15.20
N LEU A 135 -4.32 6.74 14.06
CA LEU A 135 -2.88 6.55 14.03
C LEU A 135 -2.13 7.72 14.67
N ARG A 136 -2.53 8.97 14.41
CA ARG A 136 -1.91 10.15 15.03
C ARG A 136 -2.06 10.17 16.55
N GLN A 137 -3.13 9.58 17.10
CA GLN A 137 -3.32 9.44 18.55
C GLN A 137 -2.47 8.34 19.19
N ASP A 138 -1.95 7.41 18.40
CA ASP A 138 -1.06 6.34 18.86
C ASP A 138 0.40 6.82 18.89
N THR A 139 0.79 7.47 19.98
CA THR A 139 2.12 8.08 20.13
C THR A 139 3.28 7.08 20.02
N GLU A 140 3.09 5.84 20.46
CA GLU A 140 4.09 4.78 20.33
C GLU A 140 4.16 4.32 18.86
N GLY A 141 3.03 4.00 18.26
CA GLY A 141 2.95 3.56 16.88
C GLY A 141 3.48 4.60 15.90
N MET A 142 3.28 5.89 16.16
CA MET A 142 3.76 6.99 15.33
C MET A 142 5.29 7.05 15.23
N GLN A 143 6.05 6.49 16.17
CA GLN A 143 7.51 6.42 16.06
C GLN A 143 7.97 5.61 14.83
N CYS A 144 7.16 4.64 14.40
CA CYS A 144 7.46 3.81 13.24
C CYS A 144 6.56 4.13 12.01
N ALA A 145 5.35 4.60 12.23
CA ALA A 145 4.34 4.80 11.20
C ALA A 145 4.39 6.19 10.55
N ALA A 146 5.06 7.16 11.15
CA ALA A 146 4.97 8.58 10.84
C ALA A 146 5.20 8.90 9.36
N GLN A 147 6.21 8.29 8.74
CA GLN A 147 6.54 8.53 7.34
C GLN A 147 5.43 8.03 6.40
N ARG A 148 4.93 6.82 6.63
CA ARG A 148 3.88 6.24 5.79
C ARG A 148 2.56 6.98 5.94
N LEU A 149 2.22 7.35 7.17
CA LEU A 149 1.02 8.14 7.44
C LEU A 149 1.09 9.52 6.75
N ALA A 150 2.21 10.22 6.88
CA ALA A 150 2.38 11.53 6.24
C ALA A 150 2.14 11.48 4.72
N CYS A 151 2.71 10.46 4.05
CA CYS A 151 2.52 10.30 2.61
C CYS A 151 1.09 9.85 2.26
N ALA A 152 0.46 8.98 3.05
CA ALA A 152 -0.92 8.57 2.83
C ALA A 152 -1.89 9.76 2.83
N GLU A 153 -1.71 10.69 3.76
CA GLU A 153 -2.53 11.91 3.85
C GLU A 153 -2.33 12.83 2.65
N VAL A 154 -1.09 13.02 2.22
CA VAL A 154 -0.77 13.86 1.05
C VAL A 154 -1.32 13.24 -0.24
N GLU A 155 -1.23 11.92 -0.38
CA GLU A 155 -1.79 11.21 -1.55
C GLU A 155 -3.33 11.27 -1.60
N LEU A 156 -4.03 11.35 -0.46
CA LEU A 156 -5.47 11.60 -0.47
C LEU A 156 -5.81 13.01 -1.00
N VAL A 157 -5.00 13.99 -0.70
CA VAL A 157 -5.17 15.35 -1.25
C VAL A 157 -4.84 15.35 -2.75
N HIS A 158 -3.80 14.65 -3.15
CA HIS A 158 -3.45 14.45 -4.55
C HIS A 158 -4.60 13.80 -5.33
N ALA A 159 -5.16 12.71 -4.83
CA ALA A 159 -6.34 12.07 -5.41
C ALA A 159 -7.54 13.03 -5.50
N GLY A 160 -7.72 13.88 -4.48
CA GLY A 160 -8.75 14.90 -4.44
C GLY A 160 -8.58 16.00 -5.50
N ASN A 161 -7.34 16.31 -5.90
CA ASN A 161 -7.05 17.17 -7.03
C ASN A 161 -7.35 16.46 -8.37
N GLU A 162 -6.89 15.21 -8.50
CA GLU A 162 -7.05 14.42 -9.71
C GLU A 162 -8.51 14.13 -10.07
N ILE A 163 -9.40 13.93 -9.07
CA ILE A 163 -10.81 13.71 -9.36
C ILE A 163 -11.48 14.96 -9.94
N ARG A 164 -10.99 16.15 -9.60
CA ARG A 164 -11.47 17.42 -10.19
C ARG A 164 -11.02 17.57 -11.63
N GLN A 165 -9.80 17.18 -11.93
CA GLN A 165 -9.20 17.37 -13.28
C GLN A 165 -9.67 16.31 -14.26
N GLY A 166 -9.61 15.03 -13.90
CA GLY A 166 -9.82 13.90 -14.80
C GLY A 166 -10.84 12.87 -14.32
N GLY A 167 -11.55 13.14 -13.22
CA GLY A 167 -12.55 12.25 -12.66
C GLY A 167 -11.96 11.00 -12.00
N TRP A 168 -12.80 10.01 -11.76
CA TRP A 168 -12.45 8.80 -11.01
C TRP A 168 -11.25 8.03 -11.58
N ARG A 169 -11.13 7.97 -12.89
CA ARG A 169 -10.01 7.26 -13.56
C ARG A 169 -8.65 7.84 -13.19
N HIS A 170 -8.56 9.16 -13.03
CA HIS A 170 -7.34 9.85 -12.65
C HIS A 170 -7.06 9.72 -11.15
N ALA A 171 -8.09 9.81 -10.32
CA ALA A 171 -7.95 9.73 -8.88
C ALA A 171 -7.67 8.31 -8.36
N SER A 172 -8.18 7.28 -9.03
CA SER A 172 -8.16 5.89 -8.54
C SER A 172 -6.75 5.36 -8.18
N PRO A 173 -5.69 5.59 -8.98
CA PRO A 173 -4.34 5.14 -8.63
C PRO A 173 -3.83 5.75 -7.33
N TYR A 174 -4.09 7.03 -7.09
CA TYR A 174 -3.63 7.75 -5.90
C TYR A 174 -4.43 7.38 -4.65
N ILE A 175 -5.72 7.08 -4.81
CA ILE A 175 -6.53 6.48 -3.74
C ILE A 175 -5.93 5.13 -3.33
N GLN A 176 -5.54 4.30 -4.30
CA GLN A 176 -4.92 3.01 -4.01
C GLN A 176 -3.58 3.18 -3.29
N ILE A 177 -2.74 4.12 -3.73
CA ILE A 177 -1.46 4.44 -3.06
C ILE A 177 -1.72 4.88 -1.61
N ALA A 178 -2.72 5.73 -1.38
CA ALA A 178 -3.08 6.18 -0.04
C ALA A 178 -3.60 5.03 0.84
N GLU A 179 -4.37 4.09 0.30
CA GLU A 179 -4.80 2.86 0.98
C GLU A 179 -3.60 2.02 1.41
N ASP A 180 -2.71 1.72 0.47
CA ASP A 180 -1.53 0.88 0.70
C ASP A 180 -0.61 1.51 1.77
N LEU A 181 -0.35 2.82 1.67
CA LEU A 181 0.44 3.55 2.67
C LEU A 181 -0.22 3.58 4.05
N THR A 182 -1.56 3.67 4.10
CA THR A 182 -2.31 3.61 5.36
C THR A 182 -2.16 2.24 6.02
N GLU A 183 -2.29 1.16 5.25
CA GLU A 183 -2.12 -0.20 5.78
C GLU A 183 -0.68 -0.46 6.25
N GLU A 184 0.31 0.02 5.50
CA GLU A 184 1.71 -0.05 5.93
C GLU A 184 1.93 0.73 7.24
N ALA A 185 1.34 1.93 7.37
CA ALA A 185 1.44 2.73 8.58
C ALA A 185 0.85 2.00 9.79
N GLU A 186 -0.34 1.41 9.64
CA GLU A 186 -0.98 0.63 10.70
C GLU A 186 -0.15 -0.59 11.10
N LYS A 187 0.39 -1.32 10.13
CA LYS A 187 1.28 -2.46 10.37
C LYS A 187 2.54 -2.05 11.12
N LEU A 188 3.17 -0.95 10.71
CA LEU A 188 4.36 -0.42 11.39
C LEU A 188 4.04 0.06 12.80
N ALA A 189 2.90 0.72 13.01
CA ALA A 189 2.47 1.16 14.33
C ALA A 189 2.31 -0.02 15.30
N LEU A 190 1.72 -1.13 14.84
CA LEU A 190 1.59 -2.34 15.65
C LEU A 190 2.94 -2.98 15.99
N GLN A 191 3.89 -2.95 15.05
CA GLN A 191 5.23 -3.52 15.25
C GLN A 191 6.09 -2.66 16.19
N CYS A 192 5.81 -1.36 16.27
CA CYS A 192 6.54 -0.41 17.09
C CYS A 192 6.25 -0.58 18.58
N LYS A 193 5.08 -1.13 18.91
CA LYS A 193 4.73 -1.37 20.31
C LYS A 193 5.65 -2.42 20.89
N PRO A 194 6.24 -2.17 22.07
CA PRO A 194 7.02 -3.18 22.73
C PRO A 194 6.14 -4.42 22.88
N LYS A 195 6.63 -5.56 22.40
CA LYS A 195 5.99 -6.82 22.77
C LYS A 195 5.85 -6.78 24.27
N GLN A 196 4.63 -6.73 24.80
CA GLN A 196 4.41 -6.93 26.21
C GLN A 196 5.03 -8.30 26.54
N VAL A 197 6.25 -8.25 27.04
CA VAL A 197 6.80 -9.35 27.77
C VAL A 197 5.89 -9.39 29.00
N VAL A 198 4.92 -10.31 29.03
CA VAL A 198 4.21 -10.64 30.23
C VAL A 198 5.34 -10.90 31.22
N ALA A 199 5.51 -9.99 32.17
CA ALA A 199 6.49 -10.16 33.23
C ALA A 199 6.08 -11.43 33.99
N ALA A 200 6.70 -12.53 33.58
CA ALA A 200 6.69 -13.72 34.41
C ALA A 200 7.31 -13.29 35.71
N SER A 201 6.51 -13.21 36.75
CA SER A 201 6.98 -13.05 38.13
C SER A 201 8.14 -13.99 38.30
N VAL A 202 9.29 -13.45 38.68
CA VAL A 202 10.49 -14.21 38.99
C VAL A 202 10.18 -15.00 40.28
N GLU A 203 9.60 -16.15 40.10
CA GLU A 203 9.65 -17.20 41.13
C GLU A 203 10.99 -17.92 41.02
N LYS A 204 11.64 -18.00 42.14
CA LYS A 204 12.89 -18.68 42.46
C LYS A 204 13.01 -20.03 41.73
N PRO A 205 14.20 -20.42 41.25
CA PRO A 205 14.35 -21.61 40.43
C PRO A 205 13.96 -22.87 41.18
N ALA A 206 12.84 -23.44 40.84
CA ALA A 206 12.48 -24.80 41.14
C ALA A 206 13.07 -25.71 40.06
N VAL A 207 13.56 -26.86 40.48
CA VAL A 207 14.15 -27.97 39.74
C VAL A 207 13.39 -28.22 38.43
N PRO A 208 14.08 -28.45 37.27
CA PRO A 208 13.41 -28.61 35.98
C PRO A 208 12.60 -29.91 35.97
N THR A 209 11.29 -29.77 36.08
CA THR A 209 10.35 -30.77 35.61
C THR A 209 10.41 -30.80 34.08
N PRO A 210 10.43 -31.98 33.43
CA PRO A 210 10.46 -32.08 32.00
C PRO A 210 9.22 -31.35 31.43
N VAL A 211 9.46 -30.28 30.67
CA VAL A 211 8.43 -29.60 29.85
C VAL A 211 8.01 -30.63 28.81
N ILE A 212 6.81 -31.18 28.97
CA ILE A 212 6.16 -31.92 27.88
C ILE A 212 5.85 -30.82 26.84
N GLU A 213 6.67 -30.71 25.79
CA GLU A 213 6.33 -29.93 24.61
C GLU A 213 4.97 -30.41 24.12
N ALA A 214 3.99 -29.51 24.14
CA ALA A 214 2.73 -29.78 23.47
C ALA A 214 3.07 -30.16 22.00
N PRO A 215 2.52 -31.26 21.47
CA PRO A 215 2.87 -31.71 20.14
C PRO A 215 2.61 -30.56 19.16
N ALA A 216 3.66 -30.21 18.39
CA ALA A 216 3.55 -29.17 17.37
C ALA A 216 2.37 -29.52 16.46
N MET A 217 1.43 -28.58 16.31
CA MET A 217 0.26 -28.79 15.46
C MET A 217 0.74 -28.96 14.01
N PRO A 218 0.19 -29.91 13.26
CA PRO A 218 0.60 -30.17 11.89
C PRO A 218 0.51 -28.90 11.04
N GLN A 219 1.61 -28.53 10.40
CA GLN A 219 1.71 -27.41 9.47
C GLN A 219 2.32 -27.87 8.16
N LEU A 220 1.87 -27.26 7.05
CA LEU A 220 2.39 -27.53 5.73
C LEU A 220 2.39 -26.27 4.87
N ASP A 221 3.51 -25.99 4.19
CA ASP A 221 3.59 -25.01 3.13
C ASP A 221 3.53 -25.67 1.75
N VAL A 222 2.59 -25.23 0.91
CA VAL A 222 2.34 -25.71 -0.44
C VAL A 222 2.72 -24.62 -1.43
N ARG A 223 3.86 -24.77 -2.13
CA ARG A 223 4.39 -23.76 -3.04
C ARG A 223 3.90 -23.95 -4.47
N PHE A 224 3.75 -22.80 -5.17
CA PHE A 224 3.24 -22.71 -6.53
C PHE A 224 4.29 -22.16 -7.50
N ARG A 225 4.16 -22.52 -8.78
CA ARG A 225 4.90 -21.88 -9.86
C ARG A 225 4.54 -20.40 -9.98
N PHE A 226 5.44 -19.64 -10.60
CA PHE A 226 5.25 -18.20 -10.84
C PHE A 226 3.94 -17.95 -11.61
N ASP A 227 3.15 -17.00 -11.12
CA ASP A 227 1.90 -16.55 -11.75
C ASP A 227 0.85 -17.66 -11.99
N ARG A 228 0.89 -18.73 -11.20
CA ARG A 228 0.00 -19.89 -11.33
C ARG A 228 -0.72 -20.20 -10.01
N SER A 229 -1.88 -20.87 -10.13
CA SER A 229 -2.73 -21.24 -9.00
C SER A 229 -3.43 -22.61 -9.14
N GLY A 230 -3.22 -23.35 -10.23
CA GLY A 230 -3.86 -24.65 -10.44
C GLY A 230 -3.18 -25.78 -9.67
N VAL A 231 -3.85 -26.92 -9.48
CA VAL A 231 -3.29 -28.12 -8.83
C VAL A 231 -2.03 -28.61 -9.51
N VAL A 232 -1.99 -28.55 -10.85
CA VAL A 232 -0.81 -28.95 -11.65
C VAL A 232 0.37 -27.99 -11.50
N ASP A 233 0.13 -26.80 -10.97
CA ASP A 233 1.13 -25.76 -10.77
C ASP A 233 1.75 -25.79 -9.37
N ILE A 234 1.25 -26.66 -8.48
CA ILE A 234 1.91 -26.98 -7.21
C ILE A 234 3.24 -27.66 -7.51
N LEU A 235 4.29 -27.29 -6.78
CA LEU A 235 5.60 -27.93 -6.96
C LEU A 235 5.51 -29.44 -6.69
N PRO A 236 6.17 -30.28 -7.47
CA PRO A 236 6.03 -31.74 -7.37
C PRO A 236 6.32 -32.31 -5.97
N GLU A 237 7.29 -31.72 -5.27
CA GLU A 237 7.64 -32.11 -3.90
C GLU A 237 6.55 -31.75 -2.89
N ASP A 238 5.95 -30.56 -3.03
CA ASP A 238 4.91 -30.09 -2.13
C ASP A 238 3.57 -30.78 -2.41
N ARG A 239 3.35 -31.21 -3.64
CA ARG A 239 2.17 -32.02 -3.97
C ARG A 239 2.24 -33.38 -3.26
N ARG A 240 3.40 -34.00 -3.15
CA ARG A 240 3.59 -35.24 -2.38
C ARG A 240 3.32 -34.98 -0.89
N LYS A 241 3.93 -33.92 -0.33
CA LYS A 241 3.69 -33.54 1.07
C LYS A 241 2.22 -33.26 1.37
N LEU A 242 1.51 -32.65 0.42
CA LEU A 242 0.06 -32.40 0.55
C LEU A 242 -0.74 -33.70 0.61
N MET A 243 -0.37 -34.71 -0.19
CA MET A 243 -0.99 -36.04 -0.16
C MET A 243 -0.71 -36.76 1.17
N ASP A 244 0.53 -36.75 1.64
CA ASP A 244 0.92 -37.37 2.92
C ASP A 244 0.19 -36.68 4.10
N PHE A 245 0.12 -35.35 4.08
CA PHE A 245 -0.62 -34.57 5.05
C PHE A 245 -2.13 -34.87 5.05
N ALA A 246 -2.73 -35.03 3.87
CA ALA A 246 -4.12 -35.43 3.75
C ALA A 246 -4.38 -36.84 4.32
N GLU A 247 -3.47 -37.80 4.09
CA GLU A 247 -3.58 -39.14 4.66
C GLU A 247 -3.49 -39.11 6.20
N GLU A 248 -2.58 -38.31 6.76
CA GLU A 248 -2.49 -38.12 8.21
C GLU A 248 -3.79 -37.56 8.82
N LEU A 249 -4.41 -36.61 8.13
CA LEU A 249 -5.63 -35.97 8.60
C LEU A 249 -6.89 -36.86 8.46
N LYS A 250 -6.94 -37.77 7.50
CA LYS A 250 -8.05 -38.72 7.34
C LYS A 250 -8.18 -39.64 8.56
N GLY A 251 -7.08 -40.01 9.19
CA GLY A 251 -7.07 -40.87 10.39
C GLY A 251 -7.62 -40.16 11.63
N LYS A 252 -7.68 -38.83 11.61
CA LYS A 252 -8.22 -38.01 12.67
C LYS A 252 -9.67 -37.70 12.31
N GLY A 253 -10.64 -38.54 12.60
CA GLY A 253 -12.06 -38.36 12.25
C GLY A 253 -12.58 -36.93 12.46
N PRO A 254 -13.84 -36.61 12.06
CA PRO A 254 -14.39 -35.29 12.20
C PRO A 254 -14.42 -34.87 13.67
N ASN A 255 -13.40 -34.16 14.08
CA ASN A 255 -13.30 -33.59 15.42
C ASN A 255 -13.89 -32.17 15.36
N GLU A 256 -15.05 -31.96 15.95
CA GLU A 256 -15.76 -30.66 15.97
C GLU A 256 -14.93 -29.51 16.57
N HIS A 257 -13.78 -29.86 17.16
CA HIS A 257 -12.87 -28.90 17.78
C HIS A 257 -11.59 -28.64 16.98
N GLN A 258 -11.53 -29.02 15.71
CA GLN A 258 -10.39 -28.77 14.86
C GLN A 258 -10.81 -28.07 13.55
N ILE A 259 -10.01 -27.08 13.12
CA ILE A 259 -10.20 -26.36 11.87
C ILE A 259 -8.86 -26.22 11.16
N LEU A 260 -8.87 -26.40 9.85
CA LEU A 260 -7.72 -26.10 9.00
C LEU A 260 -7.82 -24.63 8.53
N LYS A 261 -6.78 -23.86 8.80
CA LYS A 261 -6.62 -22.51 8.22
C LYS A 261 -5.68 -22.59 7.02
N LEU A 262 -6.16 -22.09 5.89
CA LEU A 262 -5.42 -22.07 4.64
C LEU A 262 -5.18 -20.61 4.24
N MET A 263 -3.94 -20.16 4.36
CA MET A 263 -3.53 -18.79 4.09
C MET A 263 -2.73 -18.75 2.78
N GLY A 264 -3.32 -18.16 1.72
CA GLY A 264 -2.69 -18.04 0.42
C GLY A 264 -1.81 -16.81 0.35
N HIS A 265 -0.61 -16.95 -0.22
CA HIS A 265 0.40 -15.90 -0.38
C HIS A 265 0.88 -15.81 -1.83
N THR A 266 1.33 -14.63 -2.22
CA THR A 266 2.09 -14.41 -3.44
C THR A 266 3.43 -13.77 -3.12
N ASP A 267 4.35 -13.79 -4.09
CA ASP A 267 5.51 -12.91 -4.03
C ASP A 267 5.07 -11.44 -4.28
N ARG A 268 6.01 -10.50 -4.14
CA ARG A 268 5.78 -9.07 -4.27
C ARG A 268 5.58 -8.58 -5.72
N LEU A 269 5.76 -9.43 -6.73
CA LEU A 269 5.57 -9.05 -8.12
C LEU A 269 4.09 -8.96 -8.47
N GLY A 270 3.70 -7.84 -9.10
CA GLY A 270 2.30 -7.56 -9.45
C GLY A 270 1.63 -6.54 -8.53
N ASN A 271 0.45 -6.08 -8.92
CA ASN A 271 -0.32 -5.16 -8.09
C ASN A 271 -1.10 -5.91 -6.99
N ARG A 272 -1.45 -5.18 -5.92
CA ARG A 272 -2.13 -5.71 -4.75
C ARG A 272 -3.42 -6.48 -5.08
N ALA A 273 -4.32 -5.87 -5.84
CA ALA A 273 -5.61 -6.49 -6.18
C ALA A 273 -5.45 -7.79 -6.98
N TYR A 274 -4.43 -7.85 -7.81
CA TYR A 274 -4.05 -9.07 -8.52
C TYR A 274 -3.53 -10.13 -7.55
N ASN A 275 -2.59 -9.76 -6.68
CA ASN A 275 -1.96 -10.66 -5.71
C ASN A 275 -2.98 -11.19 -4.68
N GLU A 276 -3.91 -10.37 -4.24
CA GLU A 276 -5.00 -10.80 -3.37
C GLU A 276 -5.89 -11.86 -4.05
N ARG A 277 -6.30 -11.63 -5.30
CA ARG A 277 -7.06 -12.64 -6.06
C ARG A 277 -6.25 -13.90 -6.34
N LEU A 278 -4.95 -13.77 -6.65
CA LEU A 278 -4.09 -14.91 -6.92
C LEU A 278 -3.86 -15.76 -5.66
N SER A 279 -3.61 -15.11 -4.52
CA SER A 279 -3.44 -15.77 -3.22
C SER A 279 -4.73 -16.50 -2.81
N MET A 280 -5.90 -15.89 -2.99
CA MET A 280 -7.20 -16.54 -2.76
C MET A 280 -7.38 -17.77 -3.65
N ARG A 281 -7.10 -17.67 -4.96
CA ARG A 281 -7.21 -18.83 -5.87
C ARG A 281 -6.29 -19.98 -5.44
N ARG A 282 -5.07 -19.70 -5.01
CA ARG A 282 -4.14 -20.74 -4.50
C ARG A 282 -4.70 -21.44 -3.27
N ALA A 283 -5.19 -20.66 -2.30
CA ALA A 283 -5.75 -21.21 -1.07
C ALA A 283 -7.02 -22.05 -1.34
N VAL A 284 -7.89 -21.60 -2.24
CA VAL A 284 -9.04 -22.38 -2.71
C VAL A 284 -8.61 -23.68 -3.40
N THR A 285 -7.58 -23.63 -4.24
CA THR A 285 -7.05 -24.83 -4.91
C THR A 285 -6.54 -25.88 -3.91
N VAL A 286 -5.82 -25.45 -2.87
CA VAL A 286 -5.34 -26.39 -1.85
C VAL A 286 -6.51 -26.94 -1.01
N ARG A 287 -7.50 -26.13 -0.67
CA ARG A 287 -8.73 -26.58 0.00
C ARG A 287 -9.43 -27.66 -0.81
N ASP A 288 -9.68 -27.39 -2.07
CA ASP A 288 -10.42 -28.29 -2.94
C ASP A 288 -9.65 -29.62 -3.16
N GLU A 289 -8.33 -29.54 -3.23
CA GLU A 289 -7.49 -30.73 -3.34
C GLU A 289 -7.47 -31.56 -2.04
N LEU A 290 -7.40 -30.95 -0.87
CA LEU A 290 -7.54 -31.63 0.43
C LEU A 290 -8.91 -32.32 0.56
N GLN A 291 -9.99 -31.65 0.14
CA GLN A 291 -11.33 -32.24 0.12
C GLN A 291 -11.42 -33.41 -0.85
N ARG A 292 -10.83 -33.28 -2.04
CA ARG A 292 -10.75 -34.36 -3.04
C ARG A 292 -9.95 -35.56 -2.51
N LEU A 293 -8.89 -35.30 -1.75
CA LEU A 293 -8.09 -36.31 -1.07
C LEU A 293 -8.81 -36.96 0.12
N GLY A 294 -9.98 -36.46 0.51
CA GLY A 294 -10.85 -37.06 1.53
C GLY A 294 -10.77 -36.43 2.92
N VAL A 295 -10.09 -35.28 3.08
CA VAL A 295 -10.09 -34.55 4.35
C VAL A 295 -11.47 -33.94 4.60
N ARG A 296 -12.05 -34.17 5.77
CA ARG A 296 -13.41 -33.75 6.18
C ARG A 296 -13.45 -32.69 7.26
N LEU A 297 -12.30 -32.18 7.69
CA LEU A 297 -12.22 -31.11 8.67
C LEU A 297 -12.81 -29.80 8.13
N PRO A 298 -13.40 -28.94 8.96
CA PRO A 298 -13.74 -27.59 8.58
C PRO A 298 -12.50 -26.83 8.09
N MET A 299 -12.66 -26.02 7.03
CA MET A 299 -11.54 -25.31 6.41
C MET A 299 -11.88 -23.83 6.25
N GLU A 300 -11.03 -22.97 6.81
CA GLU A 300 -11.07 -21.53 6.63
C GLU A 300 -10.02 -21.11 5.59
N VAL A 301 -10.44 -20.35 4.58
CA VAL A 301 -9.56 -19.88 3.50
C VAL A 301 -9.39 -18.38 3.59
N ARG A 302 -8.13 -17.92 3.57
CA ARG A 302 -7.80 -16.48 3.59
C ARG A 302 -6.80 -16.12 2.50
N ALA A 303 -7.00 -14.96 1.88
CA ALA A 303 -6.03 -14.33 1.00
C ALA A 303 -5.14 -13.41 1.84
N MET A 304 -3.83 -13.62 1.76
CA MET A 304 -2.84 -12.77 2.42
C MET A 304 -2.17 -11.80 1.43
N GLY A 305 -2.39 -12.00 0.12
CA GLY A 305 -1.77 -11.20 -0.91
C GLY A 305 -0.25 -11.40 -0.99
N ALA A 306 0.47 -10.33 -1.31
CA ALA A 306 1.92 -10.34 -1.41
C ALA A 306 2.58 -10.38 -0.03
N THR A 307 3.57 -11.27 0.14
CA THR A 307 4.40 -11.35 1.34
C THR A 307 5.88 -11.42 0.95
N GLU A 308 6.75 -11.06 1.88
CA GLU A 308 8.20 -11.16 1.74
C GLU A 308 8.81 -11.95 2.91
N ASP A 309 8.05 -12.87 3.50
CA ASP A 309 8.43 -13.57 4.72
C ASP A 309 9.72 -14.39 4.55
N PHE A 310 9.91 -14.97 3.37
CA PHE A 310 11.06 -15.83 3.05
C PHE A 310 12.01 -15.25 2.00
N SER A 311 11.68 -14.09 1.43
CA SER A 311 12.46 -13.50 0.32
C SER A 311 13.10 -12.15 0.63
N GLN A 312 13.27 -11.82 1.91
CA GLN A 312 13.82 -10.52 2.36
C GLN A 312 15.20 -10.19 1.75
N GLY A 313 16.02 -11.20 1.45
CA GLY A 313 17.33 -11.03 0.79
C GLY A 313 17.30 -10.87 -0.73
N CYS A 314 16.13 -11.03 -1.37
CA CYS A 314 16.01 -11.04 -2.83
C CYS A 314 16.14 -9.66 -3.49
N HIS A 315 16.15 -8.57 -2.70
CA HIS A 315 16.35 -7.20 -3.20
C HIS A 315 17.78 -6.93 -3.72
N GLN A 316 18.75 -7.70 -3.29
CA GLN A 316 20.17 -7.55 -3.67
C GLN A 316 20.56 -8.32 -4.93
N ALA A 317 19.65 -9.13 -5.48
CA ALA A 317 19.92 -9.92 -6.68
C ALA A 317 19.79 -9.06 -7.94
N HIS A 318 20.83 -8.30 -8.29
CA HIS A 318 21.00 -7.61 -9.58
C HIS A 318 21.17 -8.61 -10.78
N ALA A 319 20.63 -9.78 -10.69
CA ALA A 319 20.90 -10.87 -11.61
C ALA A 319 19.69 -11.23 -12.49
N GLY A 320 19.16 -10.26 -13.24
CA GLY A 320 18.13 -10.52 -14.26
C GLY A 320 16.76 -10.98 -13.72
N ALA A 321 15.71 -10.81 -14.52
CA ALA A 321 14.32 -11.09 -14.12
C ALA A 321 14.11 -12.57 -13.69
N GLU A 322 14.78 -13.54 -14.34
CA GLU A 322 14.61 -14.97 -14.06
C GLU A 322 15.13 -15.35 -12.67
N LYS A 323 16.30 -14.84 -12.28
CA LYS A 323 16.89 -15.11 -10.95
C LYS A 323 16.09 -14.45 -9.84
N THR A 324 15.51 -13.26 -10.10
CA THR A 324 14.60 -12.62 -9.16
C THR A 324 13.35 -13.47 -8.96
N VAL A 325 12.70 -13.93 -10.02
CA VAL A 325 11.53 -14.83 -9.94
C VAL A 325 11.86 -16.11 -9.18
N GLN A 326 13.05 -16.67 -9.38
CA GLN A 326 13.47 -17.87 -8.67
C GLN A 326 13.73 -17.61 -7.17
N CYS A 327 14.37 -16.50 -6.83
CA CYS A 327 14.62 -16.09 -5.44
C CYS A 327 13.31 -15.88 -4.65
N LEU A 328 12.29 -15.30 -5.28
CA LEU A 328 10.98 -15.03 -4.69
C LEU A 328 10.07 -16.26 -4.57
N GLN A 329 10.53 -17.42 -5.01
CA GLN A 329 9.75 -18.64 -5.08
C GLN A 329 9.15 -19.07 -3.70
N PRO A 330 9.86 -18.96 -2.55
CA PRO A 330 9.32 -19.38 -1.25
C PRO A 330 8.06 -18.63 -0.80
N ASP A 331 7.85 -17.39 -1.25
CA ASP A 331 6.66 -16.62 -0.89
C ASP A 331 5.41 -17.00 -1.69
N ARG A 332 5.54 -17.74 -2.77
CA ARG A 332 4.41 -18.23 -3.59
C ARG A 332 3.84 -19.52 -3.01
N ARG A 333 3.16 -19.42 -1.88
CA ARG A 333 2.72 -20.58 -1.10
C ARG A 333 1.30 -20.47 -0.59
N VAL A 334 0.80 -21.57 -0.08
CA VAL A 334 -0.34 -21.64 0.83
C VAL A 334 0.15 -22.30 2.12
N SER A 335 0.07 -21.59 3.22
CA SER A 335 0.32 -22.16 4.54
C SER A 335 -0.95 -22.83 5.04
N VAL A 336 -0.85 -24.10 5.39
CA VAL A 336 -1.95 -24.92 5.93
C VAL A 336 -1.62 -25.24 7.38
N GLU A 337 -2.49 -24.83 8.29
CA GLU A 337 -2.29 -25.01 9.73
C GLU A 337 -3.52 -25.67 10.35
N LEU A 338 -3.29 -26.69 11.17
CA LEU A 338 -4.36 -27.27 11.97
C LEU A 338 -4.47 -26.50 13.29
N HIS A 339 -5.64 -25.97 13.59
CA HIS A 339 -5.94 -25.27 14.83
C HIS A 339 -6.99 -26.03 15.63
N SER A 340 -6.87 -26.00 16.96
CA SER A 340 -7.97 -26.38 17.84
C SER A 340 -8.98 -25.23 17.87
N ALA A 341 -10.24 -25.50 17.63
CA ALA A 341 -11.31 -24.53 17.83
C ALA A 341 -11.37 -24.19 19.33
N SER A 342 -10.93 -22.99 19.70
CA SER A 342 -11.16 -22.48 21.03
C SER A 342 -12.65 -22.32 21.21
N THR A 343 -13.23 -22.95 22.23
CA THR A 343 -14.55 -22.60 22.75
C THR A 343 -14.46 -21.21 23.36
N GLU A 344 -14.62 -20.15 22.56
CA GLU A 344 -15.00 -18.86 23.11
C GLU A 344 -16.42 -19.03 23.68
N THR A 345 -16.47 -19.24 24.96
CA THR A 345 -17.68 -19.11 25.77
C THR A 345 -18.14 -17.68 25.61
N VAL A 346 -19.20 -17.47 24.82
CA VAL A 346 -19.98 -16.23 24.88
C VAL A 346 -20.55 -16.18 26.30
N ALA A 347 -19.92 -15.42 27.16
CA ALA A 347 -20.53 -15.00 28.40
C ALA A 347 -21.55 -13.91 28.06
N GLU A 348 -22.81 -14.31 27.91
CA GLU A 348 -23.94 -13.40 28.11
C GLU A 348 -23.88 -12.86 29.54
N GLN A 349 -23.69 -11.56 29.67
CA GLN A 349 -24.33 -10.73 30.71
C GLN A 349 -24.37 -9.28 30.20
#